data_0ea178b36af7e60be6f2d891e55aff27
#
_entry.id   0ea178b36af7e60be6f2d891e55aff27
#
_cell.length_a   1.000
_cell.length_b   1.000
_cell.length_c   1.000
_cell.angle_alpha   90.00
_cell.angle_beta   90.00
_cell.angle_gamma   90.00
#
_symmetry.space_group_name_H-M   'P 1'
#
loop_
_entity.id
_entity.type
_entity.pdbx_description
1 polymer ?
#
loop_
_entity_poly.entity_id
_entity_poly.type
_entity_poly.pdbx_seq_one_letter_code
_entity_poly.pdbx_strand_id
1 'polypeptide(L)'
;MIVIGLMAYRATNNFSDYILGGRSLGSFVTALSAGASDMSGWLLMGLPGAIYLSGLSEMWIAIGLILGAWINWFLVAGRLRVHTEIQNNALTLPDYFSNRFNDHKKILRVVSAFVILIFFAIYCASGMVAGARLFESMFDMSYGTALWISAIATISYVFIGGFLAVSWTDTIQATLMIFALLLTPIVTILSLGDTAQIAHSLEMARPHATSLFENLSFIGIISLLAWGLGYFGQPHILVRFMAADSVKSIPKARRIGMTWMILCLGGAVAAGFFGIAFFQEHPELAGTVSKNPETVFMELTKILFNPWVAGIVLAGILAAVMSTLSCQLLVCSSTLTEDFYKAFIRKGASQKELVWVGRLMVLLISVLAIVLASNPDAKVLGLVSYAWAGFGAAFGPLIILSLFWKRMTLSGAIAGMITGALVVILWKNNFADTGLYEIIPGFICSFIVIIIVSLLGKAPSQDIVDRFDQADRIYKDSH
;
A
#
# COMPACT_ATOMS: atom_id res chain seq x y z
N MET A 1 -17.46 6.69 9.71
CA MET A 1 -16.05 6.88 10.10
C MET A 1 -15.88 7.62 11.42
N ILE A 2 -16.43 8.82 11.60
CA ILE A 2 -16.30 9.62 12.85
C ILE A 2 -16.80 8.86 14.09
N VAL A 3 -17.96 8.18 14.00
CA VAL A 3 -18.50 7.38 15.11
C VAL A 3 -17.53 6.27 15.52
N ILE A 4 -16.98 5.54 14.55
CA ILE A 4 -15.99 4.49 14.81
C ILE A 4 -14.70 5.09 15.41
N GLY A 5 -14.26 6.24 14.88
CA GLY A 5 -13.14 6.98 15.44
C GLY A 5 -13.34 7.34 16.91
N LEU A 6 -14.54 7.79 17.30
CA LEU A 6 -14.88 8.09 18.70
C LEU A 6 -14.94 6.84 19.59
N MET A 7 -15.44 5.71 19.06
CA MET A 7 -15.44 4.44 19.78
C MET A 7 -14.00 3.93 20.01
N ALA A 8 -13.16 3.97 18.99
CA ALA A 8 -11.76 3.56 19.06
C ALA A 8 -10.94 4.51 19.97
N TYR A 9 -11.25 5.82 19.95
CA TYR A 9 -10.65 6.78 20.87
C TYR A 9 -10.83 6.38 22.34
N ARG A 10 -12.03 5.89 22.69
CA ARG A 10 -12.32 5.39 24.05
C ARG A 10 -11.57 4.09 24.38
N ALA A 11 -11.22 3.29 23.38
CA ALA A 11 -10.49 2.03 23.53
C ALA A 11 -8.97 2.26 23.55
N THR A 12 -8.48 3.44 23.20
CA THR A 12 -7.05 3.77 23.13
C THR A 12 -6.60 4.36 24.46
N ASN A 13 -5.86 3.57 25.27
CA ASN A 13 -5.45 3.95 26.61
C ASN A 13 -4.01 4.46 26.68
N ASN A 14 -3.15 4.04 25.77
CA ASN A 14 -1.72 4.34 25.77
C ASN A 14 -1.18 4.50 24.33
N PHE A 15 0.09 4.87 24.21
CA PHE A 15 0.72 5.08 22.91
C PHE A 15 0.87 3.78 22.09
N SER A 16 1.08 2.62 22.74
CA SER A 16 1.11 1.33 22.05
C SER A 16 -0.24 1.00 21.40
N ASP A 17 -1.35 1.29 22.10
CA ASP A 17 -2.69 1.13 21.51
C ASP A 17 -2.88 2.10 20.33
N TYR A 18 -2.35 3.32 20.46
CA TYR A 18 -2.48 4.35 19.42
C TYR A 18 -1.76 3.96 18.12
N ILE A 19 -0.58 3.32 18.16
CA ILE A 19 0.22 3.01 16.97
C ILE A 19 0.16 1.58 16.49
N LEU A 20 -0.21 0.61 17.35
CA LEU A 20 -0.25 -0.82 17.00
C LEU A 20 -1.49 -1.56 17.51
N GLY A 21 -2.42 -0.86 18.15
CA GLY A 21 -3.66 -1.47 18.67
C GLY A 21 -3.43 -2.56 19.73
N GLY A 22 -2.34 -2.50 20.48
CA GLY A 22 -2.02 -3.48 21.52
C GLY A 22 -1.86 -4.92 21.00
N ARG A 23 -1.58 -5.13 19.70
CA ARG A 23 -1.54 -6.45 19.03
C ARG A 23 -2.81 -7.27 19.22
N SER A 24 -3.96 -6.65 19.06
CA SER A 24 -5.28 -7.25 19.36
C SER A 24 -6.13 -7.51 18.12
N LEU A 25 -5.57 -7.39 16.91
CA LEU A 25 -6.34 -7.57 15.68
C LEU A 25 -6.63 -9.05 15.43
N GLY A 26 -7.91 -9.44 15.52
CA GLY A 26 -8.37 -10.76 15.10
C GLY A 26 -8.22 -10.97 13.59
N SER A 27 -8.26 -12.23 13.15
CA SER A 27 -7.98 -12.64 11.77
C SER A 27 -8.77 -11.89 10.69
N PHE A 28 -10.03 -11.55 10.95
CA PHE A 28 -10.89 -10.84 9.98
C PHE A 28 -10.45 -9.38 9.81
N VAL A 29 -10.24 -8.67 10.90
CA VAL A 29 -9.78 -7.26 10.87
C VAL A 29 -8.36 -7.18 10.32
N THR A 30 -7.46 -8.09 10.72
CA THR A 30 -6.09 -8.16 10.18
C THR A 30 -6.10 -8.31 8.66
N ALA A 31 -6.94 -9.22 8.13
CA ALA A 31 -7.04 -9.48 6.70
C ALA A 31 -7.54 -8.27 5.92
N LEU A 32 -8.67 -7.72 6.33
CA LEU A 32 -9.32 -6.62 5.62
C LEU A 32 -8.59 -5.30 5.81
N SER A 33 -8.03 -5.03 6.99
CA SER A 33 -7.20 -3.84 7.20
C SER A 33 -5.89 -3.92 6.41
N ALA A 34 -5.23 -5.09 6.32
CA ALA A 34 -4.06 -5.26 5.46
C ALA A 34 -4.42 -5.01 3.98
N GLY A 35 -5.51 -5.59 3.49
CA GLY A 35 -5.98 -5.39 2.12
C GLY A 35 -6.39 -3.95 1.83
N ALA A 36 -7.24 -3.35 2.66
CA ALA A 36 -7.71 -1.99 2.48
C ALA A 36 -6.62 -0.93 2.66
N SER A 37 -5.59 -1.20 3.46
CA SER A 37 -4.44 -0.29 3.60
C SER A 37 -3.54 -0.28 2.37
N ASP A 38 -3.53 -1.35 1.62
CA ASP A 38 -2.78 -1.52 0.37
C ASP A 38 -3.54 -0.98 -0.84
N MET A 39 -4.80 -1.41 -0.98
CA MET A 39 -5.65 -1.15 -2.12
C MET A 39 -6.26 0.27 -2.08
N SER A 40 -5.46 1.25 -2.51
CA SER A 40 -5.81 2.68 -2.54
C SER A 40 -6.62 3.07 -3.79
N GLY A 41 -6.69 4.36 -4.06
CA GLY A 41 -7.26 4.88 -5.30
C GLY A 41 -6.67 4.27 -6.59
N TRP A 42 -5.45 3.73 -6.56
CA TRP A 42 -4.87 3.06 -7.72
C TRP A 42 -5.69 1.83 -8.18
N LEU A 43 -6.34 1.13 -7.24
CA LEU A 43 -7.14 -0.04 -7.55
C LEU A 43 -8.43 0.29 -8.34
N LEU A 44 -9.08 1.41 -8.03
CA LEU A 44 -10.34 1.82 -8.68
C LEU A 44 -10.12 2.83 -9.81
N MET A 45 -8.93 3.38 -9.94
CA MET A 45 -8.59 4.38 -10.96
C MET A 45 -7.41 3.94 -11.82
N GLY A 46 -6.24 3.75 -11.21
CA GLY A 46 -5.00 3.48 -11.91
C GLY A 46 -5.01 2.16 -12.70
N LEU A 47 -5.34 1.04 -12.05
CA LEU A 47 -5.38 -0.27 -12.71
C LEU A 47 -6.49 -0.35 -13.78
N PRO A 48 -7.75 0.03 -13.52
CA PRO A 48 -8.75 0.09 -14.57
C PRO A 48 -8.34 1.00 -15.75
N GLY A 49 -7.72 2.15 -15.46
CA GLY A 49 -7.19 3.06 -16.47
C GLY A 49 -6.09 2.44 -17.34
N ALA A 50 -5.16 1.71 -16.74
CA ALA A 50 -4.10 1.00 -17.45
C ALA A 50 -4.68 -0.10 -18.37
N ILE A 51 -5.62 -0.90 -17.85
CA ILE A 51 -6.34 -1.94 -18.62
C ILE A 51 -7.16 -1.29 -19.76
N TYR A 52 -7.84 -0.18 -19.49
CA TYR A 52 -8.58 0.56 -20.53
C TYR A 52 -7.66 1.05 -21.66
N LEU A 53 -6.44 1.46 -21.34
CA LEU A 53 -5.45 1.91 -22.32
C LEU A 53 -4.83 0.79 -23.14
N SER A 54 -4.49 -0.33 -22.51
CA SER A 54 -3.59 -1.35 -23.08
C SER A 54 -4.23 -2.74 -23.23
N GLY A 55 -5.47 -2.94 -22.74
CA GLY A 55 -6.10 -4.24 -22.73
C GLY A 55 -5.55 -5.16 -21.61
N LEU A 56 -5.73 -6.47 -21.78
CA LEU A 56 -5.35 -7.47 -20.77
C LEU A 56 -3.82 -7.64 -20.59
N SER A 57 -3.00 -7.01 -21.43
CA SER A 57 -1.54 -7.02 -21.22
C SER A 57 -1.10 -6.41 -19.90
N GLU A 58 -1.84 -5.43 -19.36
CA GLU A 58 -1.58 -4.87 -18.02
C GLU A 58 -2.04 -5.76 -16.86
N MET A 59 -2.73 -6.87 -17.13
CA MET A 59 -3.16 -7.83 -16.09
C MET A 59 -1.97 -8.47 -15.37
N TRP A 60 -0.76 -8.44 -15.94
CA TRP A 60 0.45 -8.91 -15.29
C TRP A 60 0.75 -8.16 -13.98
N ILE A 61 0.31 -6.90 -13.84
CA ILE A 61 0.36 -6.18 -12.55
C ILE A 61 -0.46 -6.94 -11.50
N ALA A 62 -1.73 -7.25 -11.81
CA ALA A 62 -2.61 -7.95 -10.88
C ALA A 62 -2.09 -9.34 -10.52
N ILE A 63 -1.56 -10.09 -11.51
CA ILE A 63 -0.95 -11.40 -11.30
C ILE A 63 0.27 -11.29 -10.37
N GLY A 64 1.16 -10.33 -10.63
CA GLY A 64 2.34 -10.07 -9.79
C GLY A 64 1.97 -9.73 -8.36
N LEU A 65 0.99 -8.84 -8.18
CA LEU A 65 0.49 -8.44 -6.87
C LEU A 65 -0.11 -9.64 -6.11
N ILE A 66 -0.94 -10.46 -6.74
CA ILE A 66 -1.53 -11.66 -6.10
C ILE A 66 -0.44 -12.62 -5.64
N LEU A 67 0.53 -12.91 -6.50
CA LEU A 67 1.65 -13.80 -6.17
C LEU A 67 2.51 -13.24 -5.04
N GLY A 68 2.88 -11.95 -5.13
CA GLY A 68 3.70 -11.28 -4.11
C GLY A 68 3.00 -11.21 -2.76
N ALA A 69 1.73 -10.83 -2.73
CA ALA A 69 0.94 -10.81 -1.50
C ALA A 69 0.80 -12.20 -0.88
N TRP A 70 0.51 -13.24 -1.70
CA TRP A 70 0.38 -14.62 -1.21
C TRP A 70 1.68 -15.11 -0.56
N ILE A 71 2.82 -14.87 -1.22
CA ILE A 71 4.14 -15.24 -0.71
C ILE A 71 4.45 -14.45 0.59
N ASN A 72 4.13 -13.16 0.62
CA ASN A 72 4.33 -12.31 1.79
C ASN A 72 3.51 -12.80 3.01
N TRP A 73 2.23 -13.11 2.81
CA TRP A 73 1.39 -13.70 3.84
C TRP A 73 1.90 -15.06 4.33
N PHE A 74 2.44 -15.87 3.40
CA PHE A 74 2.91 -17.23 3.72
C PHE A 74 4.26 -17.23 4.44
N LEU A 75 5.22 -16.45 3.94
CA LEU A 75 6.60 -16.47 4.44
C LEU A 75 6.84 -15.44 5.56
N VAL A 76 6.29 -14.23 5.42
CA VAL A 76 6.68 -13.09 6.25
C VAL A 76 5.73 -12.90 7.43
N ALA A 77 4.42 -12.93 7.22
CA ALA A 77 3.45 -12.46 8.22
C ALA A 77 3.61 -13.11 9.60
N GLY A 78 3.63 -14.44 9.68
CA GLY A 78 3.75 -15.15 10.95
C GLY A 78 5.12 -14.98 11.59
N ARG A 79 6.20 -15.04 10.81
CA ARG A 79 7.56 -14.82 11.31
C ARG A 79 7.74 -13.41 11.85
N LEU A 80 7.29 -12.39 11.10
CA LEU A 80 7.38 -11.00 11.53
C LEU A 80 6.62 -10.76 12.84
N ARG A 81 5.43 -11.38 12.98
CA ARG A 81 4.64 -11.29 14.22
C ARG A 81 5.45 -11.75 15.44
N VAL A 82 6.11 -12.92 15.36
CA VAL A 82 6.93 -13.46 16.43
C VAL A 82 8.19 -12.64 16.64
N HIS A 83 8.93 -12.38 15.57
CA HIS A 83 10.20 -11.66 15.65
C HIS A 83 10.05 -10.28 16.29
N THR A 84 9.01 -9.53 15.95
CA THR A 84 8.77 -8.19 16.52
C THR A 84 8.42 -8.25 18.01
N GLU A 85 7.76 -9.32 18.46
CA GLU A 85 7.45 -9.52 19.87
C GLU A 85 8.72 -9.86 20.69
N ILE A 86 9.54 -10.80 20.20
CA ILE A 86 10.81 -11.19 20.84
C ILE A 86 11.82 -10.05 20.84
N GLN A 87 11.83 -9.20 19.81
CA GLN A 87 12.71 -8.04 19.71
C GLN A 87 12.15 -6.85 20.52
N ASN A 88 12.06 -7.01 21.83
CA ASN A 88 11.60 -6.01 22.80
C ASN A 88 10.19 -5.46 22.53
N ASN A 89 9.29 -6.30 22.01
CA ASN A 89 7.94 -5.90 21.64
C ASN A 89 7.93 -4.65 20.75
N ALA A 90 8.72 -4.68 19.68
CA ALA A 90 8.90 -3.56 18.76
C ALA A 90 7.56 -3.07 18.20
N LEU A 91 7.33 -1.74 18.27
CA LEU A 91 6.07 -1.12 17.88
C LEU A 91 6.09 -0.62 16.43
N THR A 92 7.26 -0.33 15.90
CA THR A 92 7.46 0.14 14.52
C THR A 92 8.48 -0.74 13.80
N LEU A 93 8.52 -0.70 12.47
CA LEU A 93 9.57 -1.40 11.71
C LEU A 93 10.98 -0.85 11.99
N PRO A 94 11.21 0.48 12.06
CA PRO A 94 12.52 1.00 12.49
C PRO A 94 12.94 0.51 13.87
N ASP A 95 12.00 0.42 14.82
CA ASP A 95 12.25 -0.12 16.15
C ASP A 95 12.63 -1.62 16.09
N TYR A 96 11.89 -2.41 15.30
CA TYR A 96 12.21 -3.82 15.06
C TYR A 96 13.64 -3.99 14.53
N PHE A 97 14.02 -3.24 13.49
CA PHE A 97 15.36 -3.33 12.91
C PHE A 97 16.45 -2.93 13.93
N SER A 98 16.23 -1.84 14.66
CA SER A 98 17.15 -1.38 15.70
C SER A 98 17.38 -2.45 16.76
N ASN A 99 16.32 -3.10 17.25
CA ASN A 99 16.40 -4.15 18.24
C ASN A 99 16.98 -5.45 17.68
N ARG A 100 16.61 -5.82 16.43
CA ARG A 100 17.09 -7.04 15.75
C ARG A 100 18.61 -7.07 15.56
N PHE A 101 19.22 -5.91 15.33
CA PHE A 101 20.66 -5.79 15.05
C PHE A 101 21.45 -5.09 16.17
N ASN A 102 20.87 -4.86 17.35
CA ASN A 102 21.50 -4.13 18.45
C ASN A 102 22.08 -2.79 18.01
N ASP A 103 21.29 -1.97 17.33
CA ASP A 103 21.69 -0.65 16.82
C ASP A 103 21.77 0.38 17.96
N HIS A 104 22.82 0.29 18.79
CA HIS A 104 23.01 1.21 19.91
C HIS A 104 23.13 2.68 19.49
N LYS A 105 23.61 2.95 18.27
CA LYS A 105 23.74 4.31 17.72
C LYS A 105 22.48 4.79 17.04
N LYS A 106 21.46 3.94 16.89
CA LYS A 106 20.17 4.22 16.23
C LYS A 106 20.31 4.70 14.79
N ILE A 107 21.38 4.33 14.09
CA ILE A 107 21.62 4.74 12.69
C ILE A 107 20.60 4.09 11.77
N LEU A 108 20.42 2.77 11.89
CA LEU A 108 19.44 2.05 11.08
C LEU A 108 18.01 2.55 11.34
N ARG A 109 17.71 2.88 12.60
CA ARG A 109 16.42 3.47 12.99
C ARG A 109 16.15 4.81 12.28
N VAL A 110 17.15 5.70 12.26
CA VAL A 110 17.05 7.00 11.58
C VAL A 110 16.94 6.84 10.06
N VAL A 111 17.79 6.00 9.46
CA VAL A 111 17.76 5.76 8.01
C VAL A 111 16.42 5.16 7.60
N SER A 112 15.90 4.16 8.35
CA SER A 112 14.59 3.58 8.09
C SER A 112 13.47 4.62 8.14
N ALA A 113 13.47 5.46 9.17
CA ALA A 113 12.48 6.51 9.35
C ALA A 113 12.54 7.53 8.21
N PHE A 114 13.74 7.88 7.76
CA PHE A 114 13.93 8.81 6.65
C PHE A 114 13.41 8.26 5.33
N VAL A 115 13.70 6.99 5.03
CA VAL A 115 13.17 6.28 3.84
C VAL A 115 11.64 6.20 3.89
N ILE A 116 11.06 5.89 5.07
CA ILE A 116 9.61 5.88 5.27
C ILE A 116 9.00 7.24 4.93
N LEU A 117 9.56 8.32 5.45
CA LEU A 117 9.02 9.66 5.23
C LEU A 117 9.05 10.08 3.77
N ILE A 118 10.16 9.82 3.06
CA ILE A 118 10.31 10.19 1.64
C ILE A 118 9.23 9.48 0.81
N PHE A 119 9.17 8.16 0.87
CA PHE A 119 8.29 7.42 -0.01
C PHE A 119 6.83 7.49 0.39
N PHE A 120 6.51 7.61 1.69
CA PHE A 120 5.12 7.87 2.07
C PHE A 120 4.65 9.28 1.76
N ALA A 121 5.50 10.30 1.76
CA ALA A 121 5.09 11.63 1.28
C ALA A 121 4.58 11.56 -0.16
N ILE A 122 5.29 10.81 -1.03
CA ILE A 122 4.89 10.59 -2.43
C ILE A 122 3.63 9.71 -2.51
N TYR A 123 3.55 8.65 -1.72
CA TYR A 123 2.38 7.77 -1.73
C TYR A 123 1.13 8.47 -1.17
N CYS A 124 1.25 9.25 -0.11
CA CYS A 124 0.15 10.08 0.41
C CYS A 124 -0.31 11.10 -0.65
N ALA A 125 0.62 11.68 -1.41
CA ALA A 125 0.26 12.57 -2.51
C ALA A 125 -0.61 11.86 -3.57
N SER A 126 -0.36 10.59 -3.89
CA SER A 126 -1.23 9.84 -4.82
C SER A 126 -2.65 9.69 -4.29
N GLY A 127 -2.82 9.46 -2.99
CA GLY A 127 -4.14 9.42 -2.34
C GLY A 127 -4.85 10.78 -2.39
N MET A 128 -4.10 11.88 -2.17
CA MET A 128 -4.65 13.24 -2.30
C MET A 128 -5.09 13.54 -3.74
N VAL A 129 -4.30 13.13 -4.75
CA VAL A 129 -4.67 13.26 -6.18
C VAL A 129 -5.93 12.46 -6.49
N ALA A 130 -6.01 11.19 -6.04
CA ALA A 130 -7.19 10.35 -6.27
C ALA A 130 -8.46 10.95 -5.63
N GLY A 131 -8.35 11.43 -4.40
CA GLY A 131 -9.44 12.13 -3.71
C GLY A 131 -9.86 13.42 -4.42
N ALA A 132 -8.91 14.23 -4.87
CA ALA A 132 -9.18 15.45 -5.63
C ALA A 132 -9.92 15.14 -6.94
N ARG A 133 -9.47 14.13 -7.69
CA ARG A 133 -10.13 13.69 -8.93
C ARG A 133 -11.57 13.21 -8.71
N LEU A 134 -11.79 12.49 -7.62
CA LEU A 134 -13.13 12.04 -7.26
C LEU A 134 -14.06 13.23 -7.00
N PHE A 135 -13.64 14.18 -6.16
CA PHE A 135 -14.46 15.36 -5.81
C PHE A 135 -14.64 16.31 -7.02
N GLU A 136 -13.61 16.50 -7.84
CA GLU A 136 -13.69 17.23 -9.11
C GLU A 136 -14.77 16.62 -10.03
N SER A 137 -14.74 15.30 -10.21
CA SER A 137 -15.69 14.57 -11.07
C SER A 137 -17.12 14.54 -10.51
N MET A 138 -17.29 14.47 -9.18
CA MET A 138 -18.62 14.38 -8.56
C MET A 138 -19.33 15.73 -8.40
N PHE A 139 -18.59 16.79 -8.15
CA PHE A 139 -19.15 18.08 -7.73
C PHE A 139 -18.83 19.23 -8.70
N ASP A 140 -18.22 18.93 -9.84
CA ASP A 140 -17.84 19.90 -10.89
C ASP A 140 -17.08 21.10 -10.32
N MET A 141 -16.16 20.83 -9.38
CA MET A 141 -15.35 21.86 -8.75
C MET A 141 -13.92 21.86 -9.30
N SER A 142 -13.21 22.98 -9.11
CA SER A 142 -11.80 23.06 -9.53
C SER A 142 -10.95 22.04 -8.76
N TYR A 143 -9.92 21.50 -9.42
CA TYR A 143 -8.98 20.54 -8.81
C TYR A 143 -8.41 21.01 -7.48
N GLY A 144 -8.00 22.28 -7.39
CA GLY A 144 -7.45 22.84 -6.14
C GLY A 144 -8.46 22.83 -4.99
N THR A 145 -9.73 23.20 -5.25
CA THR A 145 -10.80 23.13 -4.24
C THR A 145 -11.08 21.68 -3.84
N ALA A 146 -11.19 20.80 -4.81
CA ALA A 146 -11.40 19.37 -4.60
C ALA A 146 -10.27 18.73 -3.75
N LEU A 147 -9.01 19.11 -4.01
CA LEU A 147 -7.83 18.67 -3.27
C LEU A 147 -7.94 19.03 -1.78
N TRP A 148 -8.25 20.29 -1.46
CA TRP A 148 -8.37 20.72 -0.07
C TRP A 148 -9.56 20.07 0.65
N ILE A 149 -10.72 19.97 0.02
CA ILE A 149 -11.91 19.34 0.61
C ILE A 149 -11.66 17.87 0.89
N SER A 150 -11.13 17.11 -0.07
CA SER A 150 -10.84 15.68 0.10
C SER A 150 -9.77 15.44 1.17
N ALA A 151 -8.73 16.29 1.22
CA ALA A 151 -7.69 16.24 2.23
C ALA A 151 -8.25 16.47 3.63
N ILE A 152 -9.04 17.53 3.84
CA ILE A 152 -9.65 17.85 5.13
C ILE A 152 -10.57 16.71 5.58
N ALA A 153 -11.39 16.16 4.68
CA ALA A 153 -12.27 15.03 4.99
C ALA A 153 -11.48 13.81 5.48
N THR A 154 -10.36 13.49 4.85
CA THR A 154 -9.52 12.34 5.23
C THR A 154 -8.74 12.59 6.52
N ILE A 155 -8.11 13.75 6.65
CA ILE A 155 -7.26 14.07 7.80
C ILE A 155 -8.08 14.16 9.09
N SER A 156 -9.30 14.67 9.02
CA SER A 156 -10.14 14.92 10.19
C SER A 156 -10.36 13.68 11.07
N TYR A 157 -10.59 12.50 10.47
CA TYR A 157 -10.83 11.30 11.27
C TYR A 157 -9.53 10.59 11.71
N VAL A 158 -8.46 10.69 10.92
CA VAL A 158 -7.14 10.13 11.28
C VAL A 158 -6.57 10.81 12.52
N PHE A 159 -6.75 12.13 12.58
CA PHE A 159 -6.30 12.94 13.70
C PHE A 159 -6.89 12.51 15.06
N ILE A 160 -8.11 11.98 15.05
CA ILE A 160 -8.85 11.60 16.27
C ILE A 160 -8.50 10.19 16.73
N GLY A 161 -8.50 9.22 15.82
CA GLY A 161 -8.76 7.82 16.17
C GLY A 161 -7.58 6.86 16.34
N GLY A 162 -6.38 7.13 15.83
CA GLY A 162 -5.23 6.22 15.92
C GLY A 162 -5.44 4.86 15.19
N PHE A 163 -4.60 3.86 15.51
CA PHE A 163 -4.51 2.59 14.77
C PHE A 163 -5.79 1.74 14.83
N LEU A 164 -6.43 1.64 15.99
CA LEU A 164 -7.67 0.86 16.15
C LEU A 164 -8.81 1.45 15.32
N ALA A 165 -8.94 2.78 15.33
CA ALA A 165 -9.95 3.46 14.51
C ALA A 165 -9.71 3.19 13.03
N VAL A 166 -8.48 3.32 12.57
CA VAL A 166 -8.10 3.06 11.19
C VAL A 166 -8.40 1.61 10.84
N SER A 167 -7.99 0.63 11.64
CA SER A 167 -8.19 -0.80 11.34
C SER A 167 -9.67 -1.21 11.34
N TRP A 168 -10.50 -0.64 12.19
CA TRP A 168 -11.94 -0.91 12.20
C TRP A 168 -12.66 -0.22 11.02
N THR A 169 -12.27 1.01 10.70
CA THR A 169 -12.82 1.69 9.51
C THR A 169 -12.40 0.99 8.22
N ASP A 170 -11.15 0.49 8.13
CA ASP A 170 -10.65 -0.29 6.99
C ASP A 170 -11.54 -1.48 6.67
N THR A 171 -12.09 -2.15 7.69
CA THR A 171 -12.99 -3.30 7.51
C THR A 171 -14.27 -2.91 6.77
N ILE A 172 -14.87 -1.76 7.12
CA ILE A 172 -16.08 -1.24 6.45
C ILE A 172 -15.71 -0.73 5.06
N GLN A 173 -14.58 -0.04 4.94
CA GLN A 173 -14.08 0.48 3.67
C GLN A 173 -13.78 -0.66 2.69
N ALA A 174 -13.16 -1.75 3.15
CA ALA A 174 -12.94 -2.95 2.35
C ALA A 174 -14.24 -3.56 1.82
N THR A 175 -15.32 -3.52 2.61
CA THR A 175 -16.64 -4.00 2.19
C THR A 175 -17.23 -3.11 1.11
N LEU A 176 -17.11 -1.79 1.22
CA LEU A 176 -17.56 -0.87 0.17
C LEU A 176 -16.74 -1.03 -1.12
N MET A 177 -15.43 -1.24 -1.00
CA MET A 177 -14.55 -1.43 -2.15
C MET A 177 -14.90 -2.68 -2.95
N ILE A 178 -15.06 -3.84 -2.30
CA ILE A 178 -15.39 -5.07 -3.01
C ILE A 178 -16.78 -4.99 -3.66
N PHE A 179 -17.75 -4.37 -2.98
CA PHE A 179 -19.07 -4.12 -3.53
C PHE A 179 -18.97 -3.27 -4.82
N ALA A 180 -18.27 -2.15 -4.77
CA ALA A 180 -18.08 -1.26 -5.92
C ALA A 180 -17.38 -1.98 -7.09
N LEU A 181 -16.29 -2.70 -6.79
CA LEU A 181 -15.47 -3.39 -7.79
C LEU A 181 -16.16 -4.60 -8.44
N LEU A 182 -17.10 -5.24 -7.77
CA LEU A 182 -17.87 -6.33 -8.37
C LEU A 182 -19.10 -5.82 -9.10
N LEU A 183 -19.80 -4.85 -8.53
CA LEU A 183 -21.06 -4.37 -9.09
C LEU A 183 -20.86 -3.62 -10.42
N THR A 184 -19.86 -2.74 -10.49
CA THR A 184 -19.63 -1.90 -11.69
C THR A 184 -19.37 -2.74 -12.95
N PRO A 185 -18.38 -3.68 -12.99
CA PRO A 185 -18.15 -4.46 -14.19
C PRO A 185 -19.32 -5.40 -14.52
N ILE A 186 -20.04 -5.95 -13.53
CA ILE A 186 -21.22 -6.76 -13.77
C ILE A 186 -22.27 -5.97 -14.53
N VAL A 187 -22.60 -4.76 -14.06
CA VAL A 187 -23.59 -3.91 -14.73
C VAL A 187 -23.09 -3.44 -16.09
N THR A 188 -21.80 -3.15 -16.24
CA THR A 188 -21.21 -2.83 -17.55
C THR A 188 -21.38 -3.97 -18.53
N ILE A 189 -21.10 -5.21 -18.15
CA ILE A 189 -21.30 -6.39 -19.03
C ILE A 189 -22.77 -6.54 -19.41
N LEU A 190 -23.69 -6.39 -18.45
CA LEU A 190 -25.11 -6.51 -18.69
C LEU A 190 -25.66 -5.42 -19.64
N SER A 191 -25.01 -4.23 -19.68
CA SER A 191 -25.39 -3.12 -20.56
C SER A 191 -24.90 -3.28 -22.00
N LEU A 192 -23.85 -4.11 -22.23
CA LEU A 192 -23.24 -4.29 -23.53
C LEU A 192 -23.93 -5.29 -24.46
N GLY A 193 -24.92 -6.05 -23.97
CA GLY A 193 -25.63 -7.04 -24.75
C GLY A 193 -24.96 -8.40 -24.80
N ASP A 194 -24.87 -9.03 -25.98
CA ASP A 194 -24.36 -10.38 -26.11
C ASP A 194 -22.80 -10.44 -26.24
N THR A 195 -22.25 -11.62 -26.06
CA THR A 195 -20.80 -11.83 -26.10
C THR A 195 -20.17 -11.57 -27.46
N ALA A 196 -20.91 -11.74 -28.55
CA ALA A 196 -20.42 -11.49 -29.91
C ALA A 196 -20.29 -9.97 -30.14
N GLN A 197 -21.24 -9.20 -29.67
CA GLN A 197 -21.20 -7.73 -29.72
C GLN A 197 -20.03 -7.19 -28.87
N ILE A 198 -19.86 -7.69 -27.66
CA ILE A 198 -18.72 -7.32 -26.79
C ILE A 198 -17.39 -7.61 -27.48
N ALA A 199 -17.23 -8.82 -28.05
CA ALA A 199 -16.00 -9.18 -28.75
C ALA A 199 -15.72 -8.29 -29.96
N HIS A 200 -16.77 -7.94 -30.73
CA HIS A 200 -16.67 -7.03 -31.87
C HIS A 200 -16.25 -5.63 -31.42
N SER A 201 -16.89 -5.07 -30.40
CA SER A 201 -16.60 -3.74 -29.88
C SER A 201 -15.18 -3.64 -29.32
N LEU A 202 -14.69 -4.69 -28.63
CA LEU A 202 -13.31 -4.79 -28.17
C LEU A 202 -12.31 -4.77 -29.31
N GLU A 203 -12.53 -5.59 -30.36
CA GLU A 203 -11.64 -5.70 -31.51
C GLU A 203 -11.61 -4.38 -32.32
N MET A 204 -12.75 -3.72 -32.45
CA MET A 204 -12.85 -2.41 -33.13
C MET A 204 -12.14 -1.29 -32.33
N ALA A 205 -12.27 -1.28 -31.01
CA ALA A 205 -11.67 -0.27 -30.16
C ALA A 205 -10.15 -0.46 -30.02
N ARG A 206 -9.76 -1.70 -29.77
CA ARG A 206 -8.37 -2.12 -29.53
C ARG A 206 -8.14 -3.52 -30.07
N PRO A 207 -7.61 -3.67 -31.29
CA PRO A 207 -7.21 -4.96 -31.80
C PRO A 207 -6.32 -5.70 -30.80
N HIS A 208 -6.61 -6.97 -30.56
CA HIS A 208 -5.88 -7.82 -29.61
C HIS A 208 -5.97 -7.41 -28.12
N ALA A 209 -6.96 -6.61 -27.69
CA ALA A 209 -7.15 -6.23 -26.27
C ALA A 209 -7.27 -7.44 -25.33
N THR A 210 -7.64 -8.62 -25.83
CA THR A 210 -7.72 -9.89 -25.09
C THR A 210 -6.37 -10.58 -24.91
N SER A 211 -5.32 -10.15 -25.62
CA SER A 211 -3.98 -10.74 -25.51
C SER A 211 -3.28 -10.31 -24.23
N LEU A 212 -2.71 -11.28 -23.52
CA LEU A 212 -1.85 -10.99 -22.36
C LEU A 212 -0.44 -10.54 -22.76
N PHE A 213 -0.08 -10.66 -24.04
CA PHE A 213 1.29 -10.44 -24.52
C PHE A 213 1.40 -9.32 -25.54
N GLU A 214 0.27 -8.69 -25.87
CA GLU A 214 0.25 -7.62 -26.87
C GLU A 214 1.11 -6.43 -26.46
N ASN A 215 1.96 -5.99 -27.40
CA ASN A 215 2.88 -4.87 -27.19
C ASN A 215 3.83 -5.00 -25.98
N LEU A 216 3.99 -6.21 -25.42
CA LEU A 216 4.89 -6.45 -24.28
C LEU A 216 6.15 -7.20 -24.71
N SER A 217 7.31 -6.62 -24.38
CA SER A 217 8.58 -7.32 -24.35
C SER A 217 8.68 -8.22 -23.11
N PHE A 218 9.64 -9.15 -23.10
CA PHE A 218 9.96 -9.92 -21.91
C PHE A 218 10.29 -9.03 -20.69
N ILE A 219 11.00 -7.90 -20.93
CA ILE A 219 11.28 -6.90 -19.88
C ILE A 219 9.99 -6.28 -19.37
N GLY A 220 9.04 -5.97 -20.26
CA GLY A 220 7.74 -5.43 -19.87
C GLY A 220 6.98 -6.39 -18.94
N ILE A 221 6.89 -7.68 -19.31
CA ILE A 221 6.20 -8.68 -18.47
C ILE A 221 6.85 -8.79 -17.08
N ILE A 222 8.18 -8.90 -17.03
CA ILE A 222 8.91 -8.97 -15.77
C ILE A 222 8.67 -7.70 -14.93
N SER A 223 8.66 -6.53 -15.57
CA SER A 223 8.41 -5.24 -14.90
C SER A 223 7.02 -5.18 -14.27
N LEU A 224 5.99 -5.63 -14.98
CA LEU A 224 4.62 -5.69 -14.46
C LEU A 224 4.48 -6.73 -13.32
N LEU A 225 5.07 -7.92 -13.48
CA LEU A 225 5.11 -8.94 -12.42
C LEU A 225 5.86 -8.48 -11.17
N ALA A 226 6.89 -7.66 -11.33
CA ALA A 226 7.73 -7.19 -10.24
C ALA A 226 7.00 -6.29 -9.22
N TRP A 227 5.78 -5.82 -9.52
CA TRP A 227 4.94 -5.17 -8.52
C TRP A 227 4.76 -6.05 -7.28
N GLY A 228 4.75 -7.37 -7.43
CA GLY A 228 4.67 -8.31 -6.33
C GLY A 228 5.82 -8.22 -5.33
N LEU A 229 7.02 -7.81 -5.75
CA LEU A 229 8.18 -7.61 -4.88
C LEU A 229 7.96 -6.52 -3.83
N GLY A 230 7.10 -5.56 -4.13
CA GLY A 230 6.78 -4.47 -3.24
C GLY A 230 6.17 -4.90 -1.92
N TYR A 231 5.39 -6.00 -1.90
CA TYR A 231 4.73 -6.48 -0.68
C TYR A 231 5.67 -6.76 0.49
N PHE A 232 6.87 -7.20 0.21
CA PHE A 232 7.85 -7.52 1.25
C PHE A 232 8.38 -6.28 1.98
N GLY A 233 8.20 -5.09 1.39
CA GLY A 233 8.74 -3.85 1.93
C GLY A 233 7.72 -2.79 2.34
N GLN A 234 6.40 -3.02 2.27
CA GLN A 234 5.38 -2.00 2.56
C GLN A 234 5.11 -1.85 4.07
N PRO A 235 5.55 -0.76 4.72
CA PRO A 235 5.43 -0.64 6.17
C PRO A 235 3.98 -0.67 6.66
N HIS A 236 3.04 -0.07 5.92
CA HIS A 236 1.63 -0.02 6.28
C HIS A 236 0.93 -1.38 6.21
N ILE A 237 1.42 -2.32 5.38
CA ILE A 237 0.94 -3.70 5.34
C ILE A 237 1.61 -4.52 6.46
N LEU A 238 2.92 -4.44 6.57
CA LEU A 238 3.71 -5.21 7.53
C LEU A 238 3.32 -4.94 8.97
N VAL A 239 2.93 -3.70 9.30
CA VAL A 239 2.46 -3.34 10.65
C VAL A 239 1.16 -4.08 11.01
N ARG A 240 0.30 -4.47 10.05
CA ARG A 240 -0.89 -5.28 10.31
C ARG A 240 -0.53 -6.71 10.72
N PHE A 241 0.53 -7.25 10.14
CA PHE A 241 1.06 -8.55 10.58
C PHE A 241 1.62 -8.48 12.00
N MET A 242 2.34 -7.40 12.32
CA MET A 242 2.82 -7.14 13.69
C MET A 242 1.67 -7.00 14.69
N ALA A 243 0.54 -6.42 14.28
CA ALA A 243 -0.62 -6.14 15.13
C ALA A 243 -1.59 -7.33 15.29
N ALA A 244 -1.40 -8.43 14.57
CA ALA A 244 -2.23 -9.63 14.69
C ALA A 244 -2.21 -10.17 16.13
N ASP A 245 -3.35 -10.66 16.60
CA ASP A 245 -3.51 -11.19 17.96
C ASP A 245 -2.61 -12.40 18.21
N SER A 246 -2.45 -13.27 17.24
CA SER A 246 -1.63 -14.47 17.36
C SER A 246 -1.12 -14.96 15.99
N VAL A 247 -0.04 -15.77 16.01
CA VAL A 247 0.45 -16.47 14.82
C VAL A 247 -0.60 -17.42 14.27
N LYS A 248 -1.37 -18.07 15.13
CA LYS A 248 -2.43 -19.03 14.76
C LYS A 248 -3.57 -18.38 13.96
N SER A 249 -3.77 -17.07 14.08
CA SER A 249 -4.79 -16.34 13.31
C SER A 249 -4.34 -16.03 11.87
N ILE A 250 -3.02 -16.03 11.59
CA ILE A 250 -2.46 -15.65 10.29
C ILE A 250 -2.96 -16.51 9.12
N PRO A 251 -3.01 -17.87 9.20
CA PRO A 251 -3.52 -18.67 8.08
C PRO A 251 -4.98 -18.38 7.72
N LYS A 252 -5.83 -18.05 8.71
CA LYS A 252 -7.21 -17.63 8.49
C LYS A 252 -7.26 -16.23 7.89
N ALA A 253 -6.47 -15.29 8.41
CA ALA A 253 -6.36 -13.95 7.87
C ALA A 253 -5.89 -13.97 6.40
N ARG A 254 -4.87 -14.77 6.08
CA ARG A 254 -4.39 -14.96 4.69
C ARG A 254 -5.50 -15.42 3.76
N ARG A 255 -6.28 -16.44 4.11
CA ARG A 255 -7.38 -16.92 3.26
C ARG A 255 -8.40 -15.84 2.99
N ILE A 256 -8.84 -15.11 4.02
CA ILE A 256 -9.80 -14.01 3.88
C ILE A 256 -9.21 -12.89 3.02
N GLY A 257 -8.00 -12.43 3.33
CA GLY A 257 -7.34 -11.34 2.63
C GLY A 257 -7.07 -11.65 1.16
N MET A 258 -6.58 -12.85 0.84
CA MET A 258 -6.31 -13.26 -0.53
C MET A 258 -7.59 -13.44 -1.36
N THR A 259 -8.67 -14.00 -0.77
CA THR A 259 -9.96 -14.08 -1.46
C THR A 259 -10.48 -12.69 -1.79
N TRP A 260 -10.48 -11.79 -0.81
CA TRP A 260 -10.90 -10.41 -1.00
C TRP A 260 -10.07 -9.71 -2.08
N MET A 261 -8.74 -9.85 -2.02
CA MET A 261 -7.80 -9.25 -2.97
C MET A 261 -8.01 -9.74 -4.41
N ILE A 262 -8.16 -11.05 -4.61
CA ILE A 262 -8.38 -11.63 -5.95
C ILE A 262 -9.68 -11.11 -6.56
N LEU A 263 -10.76 -11.05 -5.77
CA LEU A 263 -12.03 -10.51 -6.23
C LEU A 263 -11.95 -9.02 -6.57
N CYS A 264 -11.28 -8.22 -5.74
CA CYS A 264 -11.11 -6.79 -5.98
C CYS A 264 -10.25 -6.50 -7.23
N LEU A 265 -9.11 -7.19 -7.39
CA LEU A 265 -8.26 -7.05 -8.58
C LEU A 265 -8.97 -7.53 -9.84
N GLY A 266 -9.69 -8.66 -9.75
CA GLY A 266 -10.51 -9.15 -10.86
C GLY A 266 -11.57 -8.15 -11.29
N GLY A 267 -12.26 -7.52 -10.33
CA GLY A 267 -13.25 -6.48 -10.58
C GLY A 267 -12.64 -5.23 -11.22
N ALA A 268 -11.47 -4.80 -10.75
CA ALA A 268 -10.75 -3.65 -11.31
C ALA A 268 -10.32 -3.89 -12.77
N VAL A 269 -9.75 -5.08 -13.05
CA VAL A 269 -9.38 -5.49 -14.40
C VAL A 269 -10.62 -5.55 -15.30
N ALA A 270 -11.70 -6.17 -14.82
CA ALA A 270 -12.96 -6.28 -15.58
C ALA A 270 -13.57 -4.89 -15.88
N ALA A 271 -13.57 -3.97 -14.92
CA ALA A 271 -14.09 -2.62 -15.15
C ALA A 271 -13.31 -1.87 -16.24
N GLY A 272 -11.98 -1.94 -16.23
CA GLY A 272 -11.15 -1.37 -17.29
C GLY A 272 -11.39 -2.03 -18.65
N PHE A 273 -11.41 -3.36 -18.68
CA PHE A 273 -11.55 -4.14 -19.91
C PHE A 273 -12.90 -3.97 -20.58
N PHE A 274 -13.99 -4.14 -19.86
CA PHE A 274 -15.34 -3.93 -20.41
C PHE A 274 -15.65 -2.46 -20.64
N GLY A 275 -14.96 -1.54 -19.95
CA GLY A 275 -14.98 -0.11 -20.24
C GLY A 275 -14.51 0.21 -21.65
N ILE A 276 -13.54 -0.56 -22.23
CA ILE A 276 -13.11 -0.40 -23.63
C ILE A 276 -14.31 -0.59 -24.59
N ALA A 277 -15.05 -1.72 -24.43
CA ALA A 277 -16.21 -2.01 -25.27
C ALA A 277 -17.32 -0.98 -25.06
N PHE A 278 -17.61 -0.61 -23.81
CA PHE A 278 -18.67 0.34 -23.48
C PHE A 278 -18.45 1.70 -24.13
N PHE A 279 -17.27 2.29 -24.02
CA PHE A 279 -16.97 3.59 -24.62
C PHE A 279 -16.74 3.53 -26.13
N GLN A 280 -16.50 2.34 -26.70
CA GLN A 280 -16.54 2.12 -28.13
C GLN A 280 -17.98 2.18 -28.68
N GLU A 281 -18.94 1.64 -27.96
CA GLU A 281 -20.36 1.68 -28.33
C GLU A 281 -21.01 3.04 -28.04
N HIS A 282 -20.44 3.79 -27.10
CA HIS A 282 -20.92 5.11 -26.67
C HIS A 282 -19.83 6.18 -26.73
N PRO A 283 -19.30 6.51 -27.94
CA PRO A 283 -18.19 7.44 -28.09
C PRO A 283 -18.52 8.88 -27.63
N GLU A 284 -19.79 9.25 -27.64
CA GLU A 284 -20.29 10.54 -27.14
C GLU A 284 -20.11 10.69 -25.62
N LEU A 285 -20.01 9.59 -24.87
CA LEU A 285 -19.80 9.57 -23.44
C LEU A 285 -18.30 9.45 -23.05
N ALA A 286 -17.43 9.19 -24.02
CA ALA A 286 -16.01 8.92 -23.78
C ALA A 286 -15.16 10.19 -23.50
N GLY A 287 -15.73 11.39 -23.54
CA GLY A 287 -14.97 12.65 -23.53
C GLY A 287 -14.03 12.82 -22.32
N THR A 288 -14.46 12.43 -21.11
CA THR A 288 -13.66 12.51 -19.89
C THR A 288 -12.59 11.41 -19.86
N VAL A 289 -12.98 10.18 -20.19
CA VAL A 289 -12.10 9.00 -20.15
C VAL A 289 -10.98 9.11 -21.20
N SER A 290 -11.28 9.68 -22.37
CA SER A 290 -10.28 9.93 -23.42
C SER A 290 -9.19 10.91 -22.98
N LYS A 291 -9.52 11.88 -22.13
CA LYS A 291 -8.55 12.84 -21.55
C LYS A 291 -7.77 12.23 -20.38
N ASN A 292 -8.46 11.47 -19.54
CA ASN A 292 -7.86 10.82 -18.39
C ASN A 292 -8.43 9.40 -18.19
N PRO A 293 -7.76 8.37 -18.69
CA PRO A 293 -8.20 6.97 -18.56
C PRO A 293 -8.39 6.49 -17.12
N GLU A 294 -7.70 7.08 -16.14
CA GLU A 294 -7.89 6.75 -14.72
C GLU A 294 -9.31 7.08 -14.21
N THR A 295 -10.14 7.78 -15.00
CA THR A 295 -11.55 8.07 -14.68
C THR A 295 -12.53 6.99 -15.16
N VAL A 296 -12.09 5.97 -15.89
CA VAL A 296 -12.97 4.96 -16.51
C VAL A 296 -13.97 4.35 -15.53
N PHE A 297 -13.53 3.94 -14.34
CA PHE A 297 -14.41 3.37 -13.32
C PHE A 297 -15.46 4.37 -12.82
N MET A 298 -15.06 5.63 -12.61
CA MET A 298 -15.95 6.69 -12.15
C MET A 298 -17.01 7.03 -13.21
N GLU A 299 -16.61 7.16 -14.48
CA GLU A 299 -17.54 7.49 -15.56
C GLU A 299 -18.52 6.34 -15.83
N LEU A 300 -18.07 5.08 -15.85
CA LEU A 300 -18.97 3.93 -15.89
C LEU A 300 -19.99 3.95 -14.75
N THR A 301 -19.54 4.26 -13.55
CA THR A 301 -20.44 4.35 -12.38
C THR A 301 -21.48 5.46 -12.54
N LYS A 302 -21.08 6.63 -12.99
CA LYS A 302 -22.01 7.78 -13.19
C LYS A 302 -23.04 7.52 -14.28
N ILE A 303 -22.66 6.82 -15.35
CA ILE A 303 -23.51 6.56 -16.51
C ILE A 303 -24.47 5.41 -16.24
N LEU A 304 -23.99 4.32 -15.65
CA LEU A 304 -24.73 3.06 -15.55
C LEU A 304 -25.71 2.99 -14.35
N PHE A 305 -25.47 3.77 -13.31
CA PHE A 305 -26.25 3.69 -12.08
C PHE A 305 -27.14 4.92 -11.88
N ASN A 306 -28.28 4.70 -11.24
CA ASN A 306 -29.07 5.82 -10.71
C ASN A 306 -28.24 6.59 -9.64
N PRO A 307 -28.56 7.86 -9.36
CA PRO A 307 -27.74 8.70 -8.46
C PRO A 307 -27.49 8.13 -7.07
N TRP A 308 -28.43 7.38 -6.51
CA TRP A 308 -28.28 6.78 -5.17
C TRP A 308 -27.26 5.65 -5.16
N VAL A 309 -27.37 4.74 -6.13
CA VAL A 309 -26.42 3.62 -6.25
C VAL A 309 -25.04 4.12 -6.69
N ALA A 310 -24.99 5.05 -7.64
CA ALA A 310 -23.75 5.70 -8.05
C ALA A 310 -23.03 6.33 -6.86
N GLY A 311 -23.74 7.04 -5.97
CA GLY A 311 -23.18 7.62 -4.76
C GLY A 311 -22.56 6.57 -3.82
N ILE A 312 -23.21 5.41 -3.64
CA ILE A 312 -22.67 4.31 -2.82
C ILE A 312 -21.42 3.70 -3.47
N VAL A 313 -21.43 3.46 -4.79
CA VAL A 313 -20.29 2.89 -5.52
C VAL A 313 -19.11 3.87 -5.52
N LEU A 314 -19.36 5.16 -5.75
CA LEU A 314 -18.31 6.19 -5.69
C LEU A 314 -17.76 6.39 -4.28
N ALA A 315 -18.58 6.16 -3.24
CA ALA A 315 -18.08 6.10 -1.86
C ALA A 315 -17.07 4.96 -1.66
N GLY A 316 -17.08 3.91 -2.49
CA GLY A 316 -16.06 2.87 -2.54
C GLY A 316 -14.69 3.41 -2.96
N ILE A 317 -14.63 4.37 -3.91
CA ILE A 317 -13.39 5.06 -4.29
C ILE A 317 -12.86 5.90 -3.12
N LEU A 318 -13.74 6.67 -2.49
CA LEU A 318 -13.38 7.47 -1.31
C LEU A 318 -12.90 6.57 -0.18
N ALA A 319 -13.55 5.42 0.03
CA ALA A 319 -13.15 4.42 1.01
C ALA A 319 -11.73 3.90 0.75
N ALA A 320 -11.38 3.59 -0.50
CA ALA A 320 -10.03 3.15 -0.88
C ALA A 320 -8.97 4.24 -0.64
N VAL A 321 -9.28 5.48 -1.02
CA VAL A 321 -8.38 6.62 -0.76
C VAL A 321 -8.17 6.82 0.73
N MET A 322 -9.27 6.86 1.48
CA MET A 322 -9.22 7.16 2.92
C MET A 322 -8.55 6.06 3.74
N SER A 323 -8.80 4.77 3.44
CA SER A 323 -8.18 3.64 4.15
C SER A 323 -6.66 3.66 4.03
N THR A 324 -6.15 3.75 2.81
CA THR A 324 -4.72 3.74 2.57
C THR A 324 -4.04 5.00 3.11
N LEU A 325 -4.59 6.18 2.81
CA LEU A 325 -4.01 7.45 3.24
C LEU A 325 -3.94 7.55 4.77
N SER A 326 -5.00 7.12 5.48
CA SER A 326 -4.99 7.10 6.94
C SER A 326 -3.92 6.18 7.52
N CYS A 327 -3.74 5.02 6.91
CA CYS A 327 -2.70 4.07 7.32
C CYS A 327 -1.29 4.65 7.14
N GLN A 328 -1.04 5.26 6.00
CA GLN A 328 0.25 5.87 5.67
C GLN A 328 0.57 7.06 6.58
N LEU A 329 -0.39 7.96 6.80
CA LEU A 329 -0.25 9.07 7.71
C LEU A 329 0.04 8.61 9.14
N LEU A 330 -0.61 7.54 9.58
CA LEU A 330 -0.39 6.99 10.91
C LEU A 330 1.00 6.36 11.05
N VAL A 331 1.48 5.62 10.03
CA VAL A 331 2.85 5.06 10.05
C VAL A 331 3.89 6.16 10.04
N CYS A 332 3.75 7.21 9.22
CA CYS A 332 4.63 8.38 9.25
C CYS A 332 4.64 9.05 10.62
N SER A 333 3.45 9.27 11.18
CA SER A 333 3.27 9.89 12.49
C SER A 333 3.92 9.08 13.59
N SER A 334 3.70 7.75 13.63
CA SER A 334 4.32 6.87 14.63
C SER A 334 5.83 6.83 14.49
N THR A 335 6.36 6.78 13.28
CA THR A 335 7.79 6.83 12.99
C THR A 335 8.41 8.15 13.47
N LEU A 336 7.81 9.30 13.13
CA LEU A 336 8.32 10.60 13.60
C LEU A 336 8.25 10.74 15.13
N THR A 337 7.20 10.21 15.74
CA THR A 337 7.00 10.34 17.19
C THR A 337 7.89 9.37 17.96
N GLU A 338 7.90 8.08 17.63
CA GLU A 338 8.66 7.05 18.36
C GLU A 338 10.14 7.08 17.98
N ASP A 339 10.44 7.16 16.67
CA ASP A 339 11.79 6.94 16.16
C ASP A 339 12.63 8.22 16.12
N PHE A 340 12.00 9.41 16.07
CA PHE A 340 12.71 10.68 16.17
C PHE A 340 12.45 11.41 17.49
N TYR A 341 11.21 11.81 17.77
CA TYR A 341 10.93 12.66 18.90
C TYR A 341 11.30 12.00 20.24
N LYS A 342 10.75 10.83 20.52
CA LYS A 342 11.03 10.08 21.76
C LYS A 342 12.47 9.58 21.82
N ALA A 343 13.02 9.15 20.70
CA ALA A 343 14.37 8.57 20.66
C ALA A 343 15.49 9.59 20.85
N PHE A 344 15.34 10.83 20.36
CA PHE A 344 16.40 11.83 20.31
C PHE A 344 16.08 13.15 21.02
N ILE A 345 14.81 13.62 21.00
CA ILE A 345 14.43 14.94 21.52
C ILE A 345 14.01 14.82 22.99
N ARG A 346 13.08 13.89 23.31
CA ARG A 346 12.53 13.79 24.66
C ARG A 346 12.27 12.35 25.09
N LYS A 347 13.33 11.68 25.58
CA LYS A 347 13.30 10.26 26.04
C LYS A 347 12.27 10.00 27.15
N GLY A 348 11.96 10.98 27.99
CA GLY A 348 11.00 10.89 29.08
C GLY A 348 9.60 11.46 28.74
N ALA A 349 9.24 11.58 27.47
CA ALA A 349 7.94 12.10 27.07
C ALA A 349 6.78 11.27 27.63
N SER A 350 5.75 11.95 28.15
CA SER A 350 4.56 11.29 28.66
C SER A 350 3.72 10.67 27.53
N GLN A 351 2.89 9.67 27.86
CA GLN A 351 2.00 9.03 26.88
C GLN A 351 1.08 10.05 26.18
N LYS A 352 0.54 10.99 26.93
CA LYS A 352 -0.32 12.08 26.39
C LYS A 352 0.46 12.98 25.43
N GLU A 353 1.69 13.32 25.78
CA GLU A 353 2.57 14.12 24.93
C GLU A 353 2.87 13.41 23.61
N LEU A 354 3.23 12.13 23.66
CA LEU A 354 3.49 11.31 22.44
C LEU A 354 2.28 11.25 21.51
N VAL A 355 1.07 11.11 22.04
CA VAL A 355 -0.16 11.13 21.24
C VAL A 355 -0.36 12.50 20.57
N TRP A 356 -0.11 13.61 21.27
CA TRP A 356 -0.23 14.95 20.70
C TRP A 356 0.83 15.24 19.63
N VAL A 357 2.08 14.83 19.88
CA VAL A 357 3.16 14.91 18.88
C VAL A 357 2.78 14.09 17.63
N GLY A 358 2.26 12.87 17.82
CA GLY A 358 1.77 12.05 16.72
C GLY A 358 0.73 12.76 15.85
N ARG A 359 -0.26 13.39 16.48
CA ARG A 359 -1.28 14.18 15.77
C ARG A 359 -0.69 15.34 14.98
N LEU A 360 0.27 16.06 15.57
CA LEU A 360 0.98 17.14 14.88
C LEU A 360 1.74 16.63 13.66
N MET A 361 2.37 15.45 13.77
CA MET A 361 3.09 14.82 12.66
C MET A 361 2.13 14.40 11.53
N VAL A 362 0.91 13.93 11.84
CA VAL A 362 -0.13 13.69 10.82
C VAL A 362 -0.37 14.96 10.01
N LEU A 363 -0.57 16.10 10.65
CA LEU A 363 -0.80 17.37 9.96
C LEU A 363 0.41 17.78 9.10
N LEU A 364 1.62 17.65 9.63
CA LEU A 364 2.84 17.98 8.90
C LEU A 364 2.99 17.18 7.59
N ILE A 365 2.84 15.86 7.67
CA ILE A 365 2.92 14.99 6.49
C ILE A 365 1.77 15.26 5.52
N SER A 366 0.58 15.55 6.02
CA SER A 366 -0.57 15.88 5.17
C SER A 366 -0.33 17.16 4.36
N VAL A 367 0.23 18.20 4.97
CA VAL A 367 0.58 19.43 4.26
C VAL A 367 1.62 19.15 3.17
N LEU A 368 2.66 18.37 3.47
CA LEU A 368 3.66 17.97 2.49
C LEU A 368 3.03 17.20 1.33
N ALA A 369 2.14 16.24 1.62
CA ALA A 369 1.43 15.48 0.60
C ALA A 369 0.53 16.36 -0.28
N ILE A 370 -0.17 17.34 0.30
CA ILE A 370 -0.98 18.33 -0.46
C ILE A 370 -0.10 19.15 -1.41
N VAL A 371 1.06 19.60 -0.94
CA VAL A 371 2.01 20.34 -1.79
C VAL A 371 2.48 19.49 -2.97
N LEU A 372 2.84 18.23 -2.73
CA LEU A 372 3.23 17.30 -3.80
C LEU A 372 2.07 16.95 -4.74
N ALA A 373 0.84 16.92 -4.24
CA ALA A 373 -0.37 16.65 -5.01
C ALA A 373 -0.90 17.88 -5.78
N SER A 374 -0.28 19.06 -5.64
CA SER A 374 -0.79 20.30 -6.26
C SER A 374 -0.69 20.32 -7.80
N ASN A 375 0.08 19.39 -8.39
CA ASN A 375 0.13 19.23 -9.84
C ASN A 375 -1.12 18.49 -10.33
N PRO A 376 -2.02 19.14 -11.11
CA PRO A 376 -3.24 18.51 -11.61
C PRO A 376 -2.99 17.45 -12.69
N ASP A 377 -1.80 17.40 -13.32
CA ASP A 377 -1.45 16.40 -14.32
C ASP A 377 -0.87 15.11 -13.74
N ALA A 378 -0.69 15.07 -12.43
CA ALA A 378 -0.17 13.88 -11.75
C ALA A 378 -1.09 12.67 -11.94
N LYS A 379 -0.49 11.51 -12.24
CA LYS A 379 -1.19 10.23 -12.39
C LYS A 379 -1.06 9.42 -11.09
N VAL A 380 -2.20 8.89 -10.64
CA VAL A 380 -2.27 8.10 -9.40
C VAL A 380 -1.35 6.87 -9.49
N LEU A 381 -1.45 6.09 -10.58
CA LEU A 381 -0.65 4.89 -10.77
C LEU A 381 0.86 5.19 -10.80
N GLY A 382 1.26 6.28 -11.44
CA GLY A 382 2.67 6.68 -11.53
C GLY A 382 3.30 7.04 -10.18
N LEU A 383 2.57 7.80 -9.34
CA LEU A 383 3.02 8.13 -7.99
C LEU A 383 3.10 6.90 -7.09
N VAL A 384 2.09 6.03 -7.17
CA VAL A 384 2.07 4.77 -6.41
C VAL A 384 3.22 3.87 -6.84
N SER A 385 3.43 3.66 -8.13
CA SER A 385 4.51 2.85 -8.68
C SER A 385 5.88 3.25 -8.11
N TYR A 386 6.19 4.54 -8.11
CA TYR A 386 7.46 5.03 -7.61
C TYR A 386 7.64 4.82 -6.09
N ALA A 387 6.63 5.15 -5.30
CA ALA A 387 6.66 4.92 -3.85
C ALA A 387 6.72 3.42 -3.50
N TRP A 388 5.96 2.61 -4.22
CA TRP A 388 5.93 1.15 -4.08
C TRP A 388 7.29 0.52 -4.34
N ALA A 389 7.96 0.96 -5.41
CA ALA A 389 9.30 0.53 -5.74
C ALA A 389 10.33 0.92 -4.66
N GLY A 390 10.23 2.15 -4.16
CA GLY A 390 11.12 2.65 -3.10
C GLY A 390 11.05 1.82 -1.82
N PHE A 391 9.84 1.53 -1.36
CA PHE A 391 9.63 0.66 -0.21
C PHE A 391 10.04 -0.78 -0.49
N GLY A 392 9.62 -1.35 -1.62
CA GLY A 392 9.92 -2.72 -2.00
C GLY A 392 11.43 -2.98 -2.06
N ALA A 393 12.19 -2.06 -2.65
CA ALA A 393 13.63 -2.20 -2.81
C ALA A 393 14.42 -1.92 -1.51
N ALA A 394 13.99 -0.93 -0.71
CA ALA A 394 14.70 -0.58 0.51
C ALA A 394 14.43 -1.56 1.66
N PHE A 395 13.16 -1.95 1.85
CA PHE A 395 12.75 -2.78 2.98
C PHE A 395 12.58 -4.26 2.63
N GLY A 396 12.19 -4.61 1.40
CA GLY A 396 11.88 -6.00 1.02
C GLY A 396 13.03 -6.97 1.30
N PRO A 397 14.22 -6.76 0.71
CA PRO A 397 15.40 -7.60 1.00
C PRO A 397 15.78 -7.60 2.48
N LEU A 398 15.67 -6.45 3.13
CA LEU A 398 15.94 -6.30 4.56
C LEU A 398 15.00 -7.14 5.43
N ILE A 399 13.70 -7.08 5.18
CA ILE A 399 12.69 -7.89 5.90
C ILE A 399 12.96 -9.37 5.67
N ILE A 400 13.09 -9.81 4.42
CA ILE A 400 13.32 -11.22 4.09
C ILE A 400 14.57 -11.72 4.82
N LEU A 401 15.70 -11.08 4.62
CA LEU A 401 16.96 -11.53 5.23
C LEU A 401 16.97 -11.40 6.74
N SER A 402 16.31 -10.40 7.33
CA SER A 402 16.21 -10.27 8.79
C SER A 402 15.42 -11.41 9.46
N LEU A 403 14.48 -12.01 8.73
CA LEU A 403 13.61 -13.11 9.20
C LEU A 403 14.15 -14.51 8.88
N PHE A 404 15.03 -14.65 7.87
CA PHE A 404 15.48 -15.96 7.39
C PHE A 404 16.99 -16.20 7.52
N TRP A 405 17.77 -15.13 7.73
CA TRP A 405 19.22 -15.26 7.74
C TRP A 405 19.86 -14.68 9.01
N LYS A 406 20.22 -15.57 9.94
CA LYS A 406 20.80 -15.18 11.22
C LYS A 406 22.18 -14.52 11.15
N ARG A 407 22.93 -14.73 10.04
CA ARG A 407 24.26 -14.14 9.81
C ARG A 407 24.19 -12.65 9.40
N MET A 408 23.02 -12.13 9.10
CA MET A 408 22.84 -10.73 8.70
C MET A 408 23.33 -9.76 9.79
N THR A 409 24.05 -8.69 9.38
CA THR A 409 24.65 -7.70 10.27
C THR A 409 23.98 -6.33 10.18
N LEU A 410 24.20 -5.49 11.21
CA LEU A 410 23.76 -4.09 11.22
C LEU A 410 24.28 -3.30 9.99
N SER A 411 25.57 -3.44 9.68
CA SER A 411 26.18 -2.75 8.54
C SER A 411 25.57 -3.21 7.21
N GLY A 412 25.30 -4.51 7.07
CA GLY A 412 24.60 -5.05 5.90
C GLY A 412 23.18 -4.48 5.77
N ALA A 413 22.45 -4.41 6.88
CA ALA A 413 21.11 -3.83 6.92
C ALA A 413 21.08 -2.35 6.48
N ILE A 414 22.00 -1.53 7.02
CA ILE A 414 22.11 -0.10 6.66
C ILE A 414 22.48 0.05 5.18
N ALA A 415 23.55 -0.65 4.74
CA ALA A 415 24.04 -0.55 3.37
C ALA A 415 22.97 -0.97 2.35
N GLY A 416 22.27 -2.09 2.59
CA GLY A 416 21.24 -2.58 1.69
C GLY A 416 20.02 -1.65 1.60
N MET A 417 19.55 -1.13 2.72
CA MET A 417 18.43 -0.17 2.73
C MET A 417 18.76 1.09 1.95
N ILE A 418 19.94 1.68 2.18
CA ILE A 418 20.40 2.87 1.45
C ILE A 418 20.54 2.55 -0.04
N THR A 419 21.15 1.42 -0.38
CA THR A 419 21.33 1.00 -1.78
C THR A 419 19.99 0.82 -2.48
N GLY A 420 19.02 0.13 -1.85
CA GLY A 420 17.70 -0.07 -2.43
C GLY A 420 16.99 1.23 -2.74
N ALA A 421 16.97 2.16 -1.78
CA ALA A 421 16.34 3.48 -1.96
C ALA A 421 17.05 4.30 -3.05
N LEU A 422 18.39 4.38 -3.01
CA LEU A 422 19.17 5.16 -3.98
C LEU A 422 19.07 4.59 -5.40
N VAL A 423 19.13 3.26 -5.56
CA VAL A 423 19.03 2.64 -6.90
C VAL A 423 17.66 2.93 -7.51
N VAL A 424 16.56 2.86 -6.76
CA VAL A 424 15.23 3.24 -7.27
C VAL A 424 15.20 4.69 -7.74
N ILE A 425 15.72 5.62 -6.95
CA ILE A 425 15.75 7.04 -7.30
C ILE A 425 16.62 7.28 -8.55
N LEU A 426 17.82 6.72 -8.58
CA LEU A 426 18.74 6.89 -9.71
C LEU A 426 18.21 6.21 -10.97
N TRP A 427 17.63 5.02 -10.86
CA TRP A 427 17.08 4.28 -12.01
C TRP A 427 15.93 5.04 -12.65
N LYS A 428 15.00 5.52 -11.86
CA LYS A 428 13.86 6.31 -12.35
C LYS A 428 14.28 7.55 -13.12
N ASN A 429 15.33 8.23 -12.65
CA ASN A 429 15.77 9.49 -13.25
C ASN A 429 16.70 9.32 -14.46
N ASN A 430 17.44 8.20 -14.57
CA ASN A 430 18.48 8.04 -15.57
C ASN A 430 18.28 6.87 -16.53
N PHE A 431 17.43 5.89 -16.18
CA PHE A 431 17.28 4.64 -16.93
C PHE A 431 15.81 4.29 -17.20
N ALA A 432 14.90 5.27 -17.11
CA ALA A 432 13.46 5.06 -17.38
C ALA A 432 13.20 4.51 -18.80
N ASP A 433 14.01 4.92 -19.78
CA ASP A 433 13.90 4.50 -21.19
C ASP A 433 14.15 3.01 -21.41
N THR A 434 14.73 2.30 -20.44
CA THR A 434 14.97 0.85 -20.53
C THR A 434 13.68 0.03 -20.47
N GLY A 435 12.58 0.60 -20.00
CA GLY A 435 11.33 -0.08 -19.73
C GLY A 435 11.38 -1.05 -18.54
N LEU A 436 12.53 -1.15 -17.85
CA LEU A 436 12.69 -1.98 -16.67
C LEU A 436 12.22 -1.21 -15.43
N TYR A 437 11.23 -1.77 -14.73
CA TYR A 437 10.68 -1.18 -13.51
C TYR A 437 11.75 -1.08 -12.41
N GLU A 438 11.92 0.12 -11.87
CA GLU A 438 12.99 0.48 -10.92
C GLU A 438 13.06 -0.37 -9.64
N ILE A 439 11.96 -1.06 -9.28
CA ILE A 439 11.94 -1.99 -8.14
C ILE A 439 12.90 -3.16 -8.35
N ILE A 440 13.05 -3.65 -9.58
CA ILE A 440 13.86 -4.84 -9.91
C ILE A 440 15.33 -4.59 -9.59
N PRO A 441 16.00 -3.61 -10.23
CA PRO A 441 17.40 -3.32 -9.92
C PRO A 441 17.57 -2.90 -8.47
N GLY A 442 16.66 -2.12 -7.90
CA GLY A 442 16.70 -1.70 -6.50
C GLY A 442 16.67 -2.87 -5.53
N PHE A 443 15.73 -3.82 -5.73
CA PHE A 443 15.60 -5.01 -4.90
C PHE A 443 16.81 -5.93 -4.99
N ILE A 444 17.29 -6.21 -6.21
CA ILE A 444 18.44 -7.09 -6.45
C ILE A 444 19.72 -6.49 -5.86
N CYS A 445 19.99 -5.21 -6.12
CA CYS A 445 21.17 -4.53 -5.58
C CYS A 445 21.15 -4.48 -4.05
N SER A 446 20.00 -4.16 -3.44
CA SER A 446 19.82 -4.19 -1.99
C SER A 446 20.13 -5.58 -1.42
N PHE A 447 19.55 -6.63 -2.02
CA PHE A 447 19.74 -8.02 -1.59
C PHE A 447 21.20 -8.44 -1.63
N ILE A 448 21.90 -8.16 -2.74
CA ILE A 448 23.31 -8.48 -2.95
C ILE A 448 24.18 -7.71 -1.94
N VAL A 449 23.96 -6.41 -1.77
CA VAL A 449 24.72 -5.56 -0.85
C VAL A 449 24.57 -6.01 0.59
N ILE A 450 23.34 -6.37 1.03
CA ILE A 450 23.14 -6.92 2.37
C ILE A 450 24.01 -8.16 2.58
N ILE A 451 24.00 -9.09 1.63
CA ILE A 451 24.76 -10.34 1.73
C ILE A 451 26.27 -10.05 1.78
N ILE A 452 26.79 -9.30 0.80
CA ILE A 452 28.23 -9.01 0.70
C ILE A 452 28.73 -8.31 1.96
N VAL A 453 28.09 -7.21 2.36
CA VAL A 453 28.51 -6.42 3.53
C VAL A 453 28.40 -7.22 4.82
N SER A 454 27.36 -8.05 4.95
CA SER A 454 27.23 -8.92 6.11
C SER A 454 28.30 -10.01 6.17
N LEU A 455 28.68 -10.61 5.04
CA LEU A 455 29.73 -11.64 4.98
C LEU A 455 31.13 -11.06 5.25
N LEU A 456 31.40 -9.87 4.74
CA LEU A 456 32.69 -9.18 4.94
C LEU A 456 32.82 -8.59 6.36
N GLY A 457 31.70 -8.31 7.03
CA GLY A 457 31.67 -7.75 8.37
C GLY A 457 31.86 -8.81 9.48
N LYS A 458 32.04 -8.34 10.72
CA LYS A 458 32.06 -9.20 11.89
C LYS A 458 30.73 -9.95 12.05
N ALA A 459 30.78 -11.20 12.49
CA ALA A 459 29.60 -11.98 12.79
C ALA A 459 28.73 -11.28 13.86
N PRO A 460 27.40 -11.42 13.80
CA PRO A 460 26.52 -10.95 14.87
C PRO A 460 26.93 -11.57 16.23
N SER A 461 26.69 -10.82 17.31
CA SER A 461 26.92 -11.34 18.66
C SER A 461 26.02 -12.53 18.95
N GLN A 462 26.43 -13.40 19.89
CA GLN A 462 25.68 -14.59 20.25
C GLN A 462 24.26 -14.24 20.74
N ASP A 463 24.09 -13.15 21.48
CA ASP A 463 22.79 -12.65 21.92
C ASP A 463 21.80 -12.38 20.74
N ILE A 464 22.31 -11.80 19.63
CA ILE A 464 21.49 -11.58 18.42
C ILE A 464 21.07 -12.92 17.78
N VAL A 465 22.00 -13.89 17.75
CA VAL A 465 21.74 -15.22 17.20
C VAL A 465 20.75 -15.98 18.08
N ASP A 466 20.92 -15.94 19.40
CA ASP A 466 20.04 -16.62 20.35
C ASP A 466 18.60 -16.10 20.28
N ARG A 467 18.40 -14.77 20.20
CA ARG A 467 17.08 -14.17 20.01
C ARG A 467 16.45 -14.55 18.66
N PHE A 468 17.26 -14.66 17.61
CA PHE A 468 16.79 -15.13 16.31
C PHE A 468 16.33 -16.59 16.39
N ASP A 469 17.14 -17.47 16.96
CA ASP A 469 16.84 -18.91 17.11
C ASP A 469 15.64 -19.13 18.06
N GLN A 470 15.47 -18.28 19.08
CA GLN A 470 14.28 -18.27 19.94
C GLN A 470 13.01 -17.94 19.16
N ALA A 471 13.04 -16.88 18.35
CA ALA A 471 11.90 -16.49 17.53
C ALA A 471 11.53 -17.57 16.50
N ASP A 472 12.53 -18.18 15.85
CA ASP A 472 12.31 -19.26 14.89
C ASP A 472 11.72 -20.53 15.53
N ARG A 473 12.14 -20.88 16.75
CA ARG A 473 11.54 -21.97 17.53
C ARG A 473 10.08 -21.68 17.85
N ILE A 474 9.78 -20.52 18.44
CA ILE A 474 8.40 -20.15 18.79
C ILE A 474 7.49 -20.17 17.56
N TYR A 475 8.00 -19.68 16.41
CA TYR A 475 7.24 -19.73 15.17
C TYR A 475 6.94 -21.16 14.72
N LYS A 476 7.92 -22.08 14.79
CA LYS A 476 7.75 -23.50 14.41
C LYS A 476 6.80 -24.23 15.32
N ASP A 477 6.87 -23.96 16.63
CA ASP A 477 6.02 -24.60 17.64
C ASP A 477 4.56 -24.11 17.58
N SER A 478 4.32 -22.97 16.89
CA SER A 478 2.99 -22.38 16.73
C SER A 478 2.25 -22.86 15.47
N HIS A 479 2.93 -23.64 14.61
CA HIS A 479 2.42 -24.19 13.36
C HIS A 479 2.30 -25.68 13.46
#